data_411908c8b1b8626c6cb0b0d9b4823691
#
_entry.id   411908c8b1b8626c6cb0b0d9b4823691
#
_cell.length_a   1.000
_cell.length_b   1.000
_cell.length_c   1.000
_cell.angle_alpha   90.00
_cell.angle_beta   90.00
_cell.angle_gamma   90.00
#
_symmetry.space_group_name_H-M   'P 1'
#
loop_
_entity.id
_entity.type
_entity.pdbx_description
1 polymer ?
#
loop_
_entity_poly.entity_id
_entity_poly.type
_entity_poly.pdbx_seq_one_letter_code
_entity_poly.pdbx_strand_id
1 'polypeptide(L)'
;MFNKNFLSLILIAAGVFFFRFYNQSNNNAAELTQKPTIVTQEDISEENITEKKRLKKIRKESSSNCPGENSNFSIEFFQTNNQGEKLNKGINHVIIFNPKSKELDFKVNVGLAHKIYAKNDSGKLRKEYVPKLFGEIISDENALLNGKKPIAAINADYIDTDDKPQGLNISRGIEYSGDFRNKRSSFGVSGGEPSQRQATIGVGKRNRDILNYNIVGGNGRFYRNGEFKDICEALGEFACKKAINRSMAAITDKGYVILLVNDSRANSDIEITEVNRELLPDMFDDVLEGIAQNNCLGKIQEGILFDGGESPGLFYNNKTYVENFGAIGSVFLIYQK
;
A
#
# COMPACT_ATOMS: atom_id res chain seq x y z
N MET A 1 49.24 -0.95 -8.35
CA MET A 1 48.92 -1.46 -9.69
C MET A 1 48.06 -2.73 -9.53
N PHE A 2 46.74 -2.59 -9.53
CA PHE A 2 45.82 -3.74 -9.47
C PHE A 2 45.57 -4.25 -10.90
N ASN A 3 45.73 -5.54 -11.09
CA ASN A 3 45.73 -6.20 -12.39
C ASN A 3 44.27 -6.30 -12.94
N LYS A 4 43.94 -5.54 -13.99
CA LYS A 4 42.64 -5.50 -14.66
C LYS A 4 42.14 -6.88 -15.15
N ASN A 5 43.01 -7.88 -15.26
CA ASN A 5 42.66 -9.21 -15.75
C ASN A 5 41.98 -10.09 -14.68
N PHE A 6 42.04 -9.72 -13.40
CA PHE A 6 41.39 -10.49 -12.32
C PHE A 6 39.91 -10.22 -12.21
N LEU A 7 39.44 -9.01 -12.56
CA LEU A 7 38.01 -8.67 -12.54
C LEU A 7 37.22 -9.37 -13.67
N SER A 8 37.84 -9.58 -14.82
CA SER A 8 37.17 -10.25 -15.96
C SER A 8 36.90 -11.74 -15.71
N LEU A 9 37.73 -12.42 -14.90
CA LEU A 9 37.52 -13.83 -14.58
C LEU A 9 36.39 -14.07 -13.58
N ILE A 10 36.13 -13.13 -12.68
CA ILE A 10 35.05 -13.23 -11.68
C ILE A 10 33.67 -13.01 -12.36
N LEU A 11 33.58 -12.12 -13.33
CA LEU A 11 32.34 -11.87 -14.09
C LEU A 11 31.94 -13.05 -15.00
N ILE A 12 32.94 -13.76 -15.58
CA ILE A 12 32.68 -14.96 -16.40
C ILE A 12 32.22 -16.13 -15.52
N ALA A 13 32.78 -16.31 -14.32
CA ALA A 13 32.37 -17.36 -13.38
C ALA A 13 30.92 -17.15 -12.86
N ALA A 14 30.52 -15.90 -12.57
CA ALA A 14 29.16 -15.59 -12.14
C ALA A 14 28.12 -15.82 -13.27
N GLY A 15 28.44 -15.49 -14.51
CA GLY A 15 27.58 -15.70 -15.67
C GLY A 15 27.32 -17.18 -15.97
N VAL A 16 28.32 -18.05 -15.80
CA VAL A 16 28.21 -19.49 -16.04
C VAL A 16 27.41 -20.19 -14.93
N PHE A 17 27.46 -19.69 -13.69
CA PHE A 17 26.67 -20.24 -12.59
C PHE A 17 25.17 -19.93 -12.74
N PHE A 18 24.79 -18.74 -13.21
CA PHE A 18 23.39 -18.38 -13.47
C PHE A 18 22.78 -19.17 -14.64
N PHE A 19 23.55 -19.46 -15.68
CA PHE A 19 23.08 -20.23 -16.82
C PHE A 19 22.88 -21.73 -16.52
N ARG A 20 23.61 -22.30 -15.57
CA ARG A 20 23.44 -23.70 -15.16
C ARG A 20 22.21 -23.93 -14.28
N PHE A 21 21.85 -22.96 -13.42
CA PHE A 21 20.60 -23.06 -12.62
C PHE A 21 19.34 -22.89 -13.47
N TYR A 22 19.39 -22.11 -14.54
CA TYR A 22 18.23 -21.89 -15.42
C TYR A 22 17.92 -23.12 -16.30
N ASN A 23 18.90 -23.93 -16.67
CA ASN A 23 18.69 -25.11 -17.53
C ASN A 23 18.40 -26.42 -16.78
N GLN A 24 18.50 -26.43 -15.44
CA GLN A 24 18.23 -27.66 -14.67
C GLN A 24 16.79 -27.82 -14.21
N SER A 25 15.95 -26.79 -14.36
CA SER A 25 14.52 -26.83 -14.01
C SER A 25 13.58 -27.26 -15.15
N ASN A 26 14.10 -27.50 -16.35
CA ASN A 26 13.25 -27.78 -17.52
C ASN A 26 13.24 -29.25 -18.01
N ASN A 27 13.76 -30.20 -17.25
CA ASN A 27 13.84 -31.61 -17.72
C ASN A 27 13.14 -32.61 -16.79
N ASN A 28 11.94 -32.31 -16.31
CA ASN A 28 11.07 -33.36 -15.75
C ASN A 28 9.59 -33.03 -16.06
N ALA A 29 9.19 -33.16 -17.32
CA ALA A 29 7.78 -33.23 -17.69
C ALA A 29 7.54 -34.62 -18.29
N ALA A 30 7.04 -35.52 -17.47
CA ALA A 30 6.51 -36.80 -17.95
C ALA A 30 5.07 -36.59 -18.45
N GLU A 31 4.81 -37.09 -19.67
CA GLU A 31 3.52 -37.11 -20.37
C GLU A 31 2.40 -37.70 -19.51
N LEU A 32 1.34 -36.93 -19.32
CA LEU A 32 0.01 -37.44 -19.04
C LEU A 32 -0.93 -36.83 -20.09
N THR A 33 -1.21 -37.62 -21.12
CA THR A 33 -2.21 -37.31 -22.14
C THR A 33 -3.63 -37.40 -21.56
N GLN A 34 -4.18 -36.23 -21.14
CA GLN A 34 -5.63 -36.05 -21.06
C GLN A 34 -6.05 -35.00 -22.08
N LYS A 35 -7.03 -35.41 -22.96
CA LYS A 35 -7.64 -34.52 -23.95
C LYS A 35 -8.20 -33.27 -23.25
N PRO A 36 -7.86 -32.04 -23.68
CA PRO A 36 -8.49 -30.85 -23.14
C PRO A 36 -9.94 -30.77 -23.68
N THR A 37 -10.88 -30.66 -22.75
CA THR A 37 -12.24 -30.21 -23.06
C THR A 37 -12.13 -28.72 -23.39
N ILE A 38 -12.46 -28.35 -24.61
CA ILE A 38 -12.47 -26.96 -25.06
C ILE A 38 -13.66 -26.28 -24.36
N VAL A 39 -13.38 -25.54 -23.31
CA VAL A 39 -14.32 -24.57 -22.74
C VAL A 39 -14.21 -23.33 -23.62
N THR A 40 -15.27 -22.95 -24.28
CA THR A 40 -15.31 -21.80 -25.17
C THR A 40 -15.23 -20.52 -24.34
N GLN A 41 -14.52 -19.51 -24.85
CA GLN A 41 -14.27 -18.21 -24.19
C GLN A 41 -15.57 -17.44 -23.88
N GLU A 42 -16.69 -17.79 -24.47
CA GLU A 42 -18.04 -17.25 -24.25
C GLU A 42 -18.65 -17.71 -22.93
N ASP A 43 -18.44 -18.96 -22.49
CA ASP A 43 -18.98 -19.47 -21.23
C ASP A 43 -18.39 -18.81 -19.99
N ILE A 44 -17.10 -18.39 -20.08
CA ILE A 44 -16.42 -17.68 -18.96
C ILE A 44 -16.94 -16.24 -18.78
N SER A 45 -17.40 -15.59 -19.86
CA SER A 45 -17.88 -14.21 -19.83
C SER A 45 -19.27 -14.06 -19.20
N GLU A 46 -20.18 -15.03 -19.48
CA GLU A 46 -21.55 -14.98 -18.94
C GLU A 46 -21.61 -15.31 -17.44
N GLU A 47 -20.79 -16.25 -16.97
CA GLU A 47 -20.70 -16.62 -15.56
C GLU A 47 -20.19 -15.45 -14.71
N ASN A 48 -19.16 -14.74 -15.19
CA ASN A 48 -18.62 -13.54 -14.53
C ASN A 48 -19.62 -12.37 -14.48
N ILE A 49 -20.43 -12.19 -15.53
CA ILE A 49 -21.45 -11.13 -15.57
C ILE A 49 -22.60 -11.46 -14.60
N THR A 50 -22.98 -12.71 -14.49
CA THR A 50 -24.07 -13.18 -13.62
C THR A 50 -23.64 -13.09 -12.15
N GLU A 51 -22.41 -13.43 -11.81
CA GLU A 51 -21.83 -13.30 -10.46
C GLU A 51 -21.68 -11.84 -10.03
N LYS A 52 -21.20 -10.98 -10.91
CA LYS A 52 -21.17 -9.51 -10.67
C LYS A 52 -22.55 -8.92 -10.42
N LYS A 53 -23.59 -9.39 -11.10
CA LYS A 53 -24.98 -8.97 -10.88
C LYS A 53 -25.52 -9.51 -9.55
N ARG A 54 -25.19 -10.72 -9.14
CA ARG A 54 -25.58 -11.34 -7.87
C ARG A 54 -24.94 -10.62 -6.68
N LEU A 55 -23.64 -10.34 -6.77
CA LEU A 55 -22.91 -9.56 -5.74
C LEU A 55 -23.46 -8.14 -5.61
N LYS A 56 -23.77 -7.47 -6.73
CA LYS A 56 -24.45 -6.15 -6.71
C LYS A 56 -25.84 -6.20 -6.05
N LYS A 57 -26.57 -7.30 -6.18
CA LYS A 57 -27.89 -7.46 -5.54
C LYS A 57 -27.76 -7.66 -4.04
N ILE A 58 -26.81 -8.51 -3.59
CA ILE A 58 -26.51 -8.70 -2.16
C ILE A 58 -26.05 -7.39 -1.52
N ARG A 59 -25.22 -6.60 -2.20
CA ARG A 59 -24.82 -5.25 -1.75
C ARG A 59 -25.97 -4.28 -1.54
N LYS A 60 -26.99 -4.35 -2.39
CA LYS A 60 -28.14 -3.45 -2.31
C LYS A 60 -29.05 -3.74 -1.10
N GLU A 61 -29.04 -4.99 -0.62
CA GLU A 61 -29.85 -5.45 0.51
C GLU A 61 -29.16 -5.22 1.87
N SER A 62 -27.80 -5.17 1.90
CA SER A 62 -27.04 -4.94 3.14
C SER A 62 -26.90 -3.46 3.54
N SER A 63 -27.18 -2.55 2.63
CA SER A 63 -27.00 -1.09 2.87
C SER A 63 -28.08 -0.45 3.77
N SER A 64 -29.07 -1.21 4.25
CA SER A 64 -30.21 -0.68 5.01
C SER A 64 -30.01 -0.63 6.53
N ASN A 65 -28.91 -1.15 7.08
CA ASN A 65 -28.69 -1.33 8.52
C ASN A 65 -27.62 -0.44 9.15
N CYS A 66 -27.21 0.65 8.50
CA CYS A 66 -26.33 1.59 9.18
C CYS A 66 -27.10 2.33 10.28
N PRO A 67 -26.75 2.17 11.57
CA PRO A 67 -27.29 3.01 12.60
C PRO A 67 -26.97 4.46 12.26
N GLY A 68 -27.96 5.36 12.44
CA GLY A 68 -27.88 6.74 11.99
C GLY A 68 -26.55 7.42 12.31
N GLU A 69 -26.15 8.37 11.52
CA GLU A 69 -24.93 9.15 11.26
C GLU A 69 -23.85 9.35 12.38
N ASN A 70 -23.95 8.70 13.53
CA ASN A 70 -23.10 8.96 14.70
C ASN A 70 -22.07 7.85 15.02
N SER A 71 -21.38 7.29 14.04
CA SER A 71 -20.17 6.56 14.34
C SER A 71 -19.02 7.54 14.64
N ASN A 72 -18.98 8.05 15.86
CA ASN A 72 -17.92 8.95 16.35
C ASN A 72 -16.68 8.16 16.78
N PHE A 73 -16.20 7.22 15.95
CA PHE A 73 -14.89 6.62 16.23
C PHE A 73 -13.76 7.53 15.74
N SER A 74 -12.66 7.53 16.44
CA SER A 74 -11.44 8.22 16.02
C SER A 74 -10.58 7.35 15.11
N ILE A 75 -10.31 6.11 15.53
CA ILE A 75 -9.54 5.09 14.81
C ILE A 75 -9.99 3.70 15.26
N GLU A 76 -10.06 2.78 14.31
CA GLU A 76 -10.34 1.35 14.54
C GLU A 76 -9.43 0.47 13.72
N PHE A 77 -9.14 -0.72 14.24
CA PHE A 77 -8.40 -1.77 13.54
C PHE A 77 -9.18 -3.06 13.57
N PHE A 78 -9.22 -3.75 12.45
CA PHE A 78 -9.77 -5.10 12.34
C PHE A 78 -9.08 -5.88 11.22
N GLN A 79 -9.34 -7.17 11.22
CA GLN A 79 -8.89 -8.07 10.18
C GLN A 79 -10.11 -8.64 9.46
N THR A 80 -9.99 -8.81 8.14
CA THR A 80 -11.02 -9.45 7.34
C THR A 80 -10.39 -10.38 6.32
N ASN A 81 -11.08 -11.44 5.99
CA ASN A 81 -10.71 -12.33 4.90
C ASN A 81 -11.54 -11.94 3.67
N ASN A 82 -10.93 -12.03 2.50
CA ASN A 82 -11.70 -11.97 1.27
C ASN A 82 -12.55 -13.23 1.18
N GLN A 83 -13.87 -13.06 1.16
CA GLN A 83 -14.82 -14.16 1.07
C GLN A 83 -15.23 -14.38 -0.38
N GLY A 84 -15.08 -15.62 -0.87
CA GLY A 84 -15.50 -16.05 -2.19
C GLY A 84 -14.73 -17.29 -2.65
N GLU A 85 -15.34 -18.13 -3.44
CA GLU A 85 -14.74 -19.42 -3.89
C GLU A 85 -13.47 -19.24 -4.73
N LYS A 86 -13.31 -18.09 -5.36
CA LYS A 86 -12.14 -17.73 -6.20
C LYS A 86 -11.25 -16.67 -5.55
N LEU A 87 -11.57 -16.29 -4.30
CA LEU A 87 -10.98 -15.13 -3.69
C LEU A 87 -9.91 -15.53 -2.69
N ASN A 88 -8.90 -14.75 -2.73
CA ASN A 88 -7.79 -14.58 -1.86
C ASN A 88 -8.02 -15.10 -0.42
N LYS A 89 -7.24 -16.08 -0.03
CA LYS A 89 -7.19 -16.59 1.35
C LYS A 89 -6.31 -15.73 2.27
N GLY A 90 -5.72 -14.65 1.75
CA GLY A 90 -4.94 -13.70 2.53
C GLY A 90 -5.80 -12.95 3.54
N ILE A 91 -5.15 -12.43 4.55
CA ILE A 91 -5.77 -11.56 5.56
C ILE A 91 -5.60 -10.11 5.12
N ASN A 92 -6.69 -9.36 5.13
CA ASN A 92 -6.67 -7.92 5.02
C ASN A 92 -6.59 -7.33 6.44
N HIS A 93 -5.53 -6.61 6.71
CA HIS A 93 -5.36 -5.84 7.94
C HIS A 93 -5.81 -4.41 7.63
N VAL A 94 -6.83 -3.95 8.34
CA VAL A 94 -7.53 -2.70 8.03
C VAL A 94 -7.47 -1.75 9.21
N ILE A 95 -7.06 -0.52 8.95
CA ILE A 95 -7.21 0.61 9.86
C ILE A 95 -8.18 1.59 9.22
N ILE A 96 -9.25 1.94 9.93
CA ILE A 96 -10.13 3.03 9.53
C ILE A 96 -9.98 4.18 10.51
N PHE A 97 -9.97 5.42 10.03
CA PHE A 97 -9.89 6.58 10.91
C PHE A 97 -10.60 7.81 10.34
N ASN A 98 -10.99 8.69 11.27
CA ASN A 98 -11.54 10.00 10.94
C ASN A 98 -10.42 11.06 11.05
N PRO A 99 -9.96 11.66 9.94
CA PRO A 99 -8.90 12.68 9.99
C PRO A 99 -9.32 13.92 10.79
N LYS A 100 -10.63 14.16 10.96
CA LYS A 100 -11.19 15.27 11.74
C LYS A 100 -11.24 15.00 13.25
N SER A 101 -10.88 13.81 13.71
CA SER A 101 -10.86 13.50 15.13
C SER A 101 -9.86 14.39 15.89
N LYS A 102 -10.30 14.96 17.00
CA LYS A 102 -9.46 15.75 17.92
C LYS A 102 -8.41 14.89 18.64
N GLU A 103 -8.67 13.60 18.75
CA GLU A 103 -7.82 12.63 19.44
C GLU A 103 -6.62 12.19 18.60
N LEU A 104 -6.62 12.48 17.30
CA LEU A 104 -5.57 12.03 16.38
C LEU A 104 -4.65 13.16 15.96
N ASP A 105 -3.40 12.78 15.73
CA ASP A 105 -2.40 13.58 15.01
C ASP A 105 -1.64 12.69 14.03
N PHE A 106 -0.95 13.32 13.06
CA PHE A 106 -0.35 12.62 11.94
C PHE A 106 1.07 13.10 11.69
N LYS A 107 1.89 12.20 11.18
CA LYS A 107 3.27 12.48 10.77
C LYS A 107 3.67 11.56 9.63
N VAL A 108 4.69 11.95 8.89
CA VAL A 108 5.37 11.10 7.91
C VAL A 108 6.81 10.89 8.36
N ASN A 109 7.33 9.69 8.18
CA ASN A 109 8.74 9.42 8.36
C ASN A 109 9.33 8.70 7.15
N VAL A 110 10.62 8.90 6.91
CA VAL A 110 11.39 8.32 5.81
C VAL A 110 12.69 7.71 6.34
N GLY A 111 13.35 6.88 5.56
CA GLY A 111 14.66 6.34 5.92
C GLY A 111 15.73 7.41 5.93
N LEU A 112 16.13 7.86 7.13
CA LEU A 112 17.18 8.86 7.33
C LEU A 112 18.27 8.32 8.25
N ALA A 113 19.53 8.68 7.97
CA ALA A 113 20.68 8.31 8.81
C ALA A 113 20.60 8.97 10.18
N HIS A 114 20.14 10.21 10.23
CA HIS A 114 20.12 11.02 11.45
C HIS A 114 18.84 11.84 11.57
N LYS A 115 18.55 12.27 12.79
CA LYS A 115 17.45 13.20 13.06
C LYS A 115 17.72 14.55 12.38
N ILE A 116 16.71 15.05 11.67
CA ILE A 116 16.79 16.35 10.99
C ILE A 116 16.37 17.44 11.96
N TYR A 117 17.30 18.31 12.36
CA TYR A 117 17.02 19.50 13.18
C TYR A 117 17.86 20.74 12.82
N ALA A 118 18.72 20.63 11.82
CA ALA A 118 19.52 21.75 11.36
C ALA A 118 19.28 22.05 9.89
N LYS A 119 19.25 23.32 9.54
CA LYS A 119 19.32 23.77 8.17
C LYS A 119 20.78 23.95 7.77
N ASN A 120 21.12 23.64 6.52
CA ASN A 120 22.42 23.97 5.97
C ASN A 120 22.53 25.51 5.74
N ASP A 121 23.69 25.98 5.31
CA ASP A 121 23.97 27.40 5.08
C ASP A 121 23.03 28.04 4.04
N SER A 122 22.45 27.25 3.15
CA SER A 122 21.43 27.70 2.19
C SER A 122 19.99 27.62 2.73
N GLY A 123 19.81 27.34 4.02
CA GLY A 123 18.51 27.25 4.67
C GLY A 123 17.74 25.96 4.37
N LYS A 124 18.33 25.01 3.64
CA LYS A 124 17.74 23.70 3.37
C LYS A 124 18.07 22.71 4.47
N LEU A 125 17.12 21.81 4.77
CA LEU A 125 17.36 20.71 5.69
C LEU A 125 18.46 19.78 5.16
N ARG A 126 19.41 19.47 6.03
CA ARG A 126 20.40 18.43 5.74
C ARG A 126 19.71 17.07 5.82
N LYS A 127 19.74 16.32 4.74
CA LYS A 127 19.12 15.00 4.62
C LYS A 127 20.16 14.01 4.10
N GLU A 128 20.18 12.87 4.73
CA GLU A 128 20.98 11.73 4.31
C GLU A 128 20.06 10.50 4.37
N TYR A 129 19.76 9.94 3.22
CA TYR A 129 18.87 8.78 3.11
C TYR A 129 19.66 7.50 3.32
N VAL A 130 19.02 6.54 3.97
CA VAL A 130 19.55 5.19 4.17
C VAL A 130 18.41 4.20 4.03
N PRO A 131 18.69 3.00 3.50
CA PRO A 131 17.67 1.95 3.42
C PRO A 131 17.27 1.52 4.83
N LYS A 132 15.98 1.57 5.13
CA LYS A 132 15.41 1.13 6.41
C LYS A 132 14.19 0.27 6.21
N LEU A 133 14.04 -0.73 7.05
CA LEU A 133 12.84 -1.55 7.14
C LEU A 133 11.71 -0.76 7.83
N PHE A 134 10.48 -1.22 7.64
CA PHE A 134 9.29 -0.62 8.25
C PHE A 134 9.43 -0.47 9.77
N GLY A 135 9.81 -1.57 10.47
CA GLY A 135 10.01 -1.57 11.91
C GLY A 135 11.08 -0.59 12.40
N GLU A 136 12.15 -0.41 11.64
CA GLU A 136 13.20 0.56 11.93
C GLU A 136 12.69 1.99 11.80
N ILE A 137 11.93 2.31 10.73
CA ILE A 137 11.39 3.65 10.52
C ILE A 137 10.37 4.05 11.61
N ILE A 138 9.50 3.14 12.04
CA ILE A 138 8.52 3.42 13.10
C ILE A 138 9.13 3.52 14.49
N SER A 139 10.30 2.93 14.70
CA SER A 139 11.04 2.94 15.98
C SER A 139 12.07 4.07 16.07
N ASP A 140 12.32 4.77 14.97
CA ASP A 140 13.29 5.86 14.87
C ASP A 140 12.87 7.06 15.75
N GLU A 141 13.84 7.84 16.24
CA GLU A 141 13.55 9.12 16.94
C GLU A 141 12.74 10.09 16.07
N ASN A 142 12.96 10.07 14.74
CA ASN A 142 12.18 10.87 13.81
C ASN A 142 10.72 10.42 13.72
N ALA A 143 10.36 9.23 14.18
CA ALA A 143 8.98 8.78 14.30
C ALA A 143 8.30 9.30 15.59
N LEU A 144 9.01 9.85 16.55
CA LEU A 144 8.38 10.42 17.76
C LEU A 144 7.65 11.72 17.44
N LEU A 145 6.48 11.89 18.01
CA LEU A 145 5.72 13.14 18.00
C LEU A 145 5.48 13.60 19.44
N ASN A 146 6.11 14.71 19.82
CA ASN A 146 6.08 15.22 21.20
C ASN A 146 6.47 14.13 22.24
N GLY A 147 7.47 13.31 21.91
CA GLY A 147 7.93 12.19 22.73
C GLY A 147 7.04 10.93 22.70
N LYS A 148 5.90 10.98 22.02
CA LYS A 148 4.98 9.82 21.89
C LYS A 148 5.32 8.96 20.68
N LYS A 149 5.16 7.64 20.82
CA LYS A 149 5.22 6.69 19.71
C LYS A 149 3.91 6.70 18.92
N PRO A 150 3.91 6.33 17.63
CA PRO A 150 2.68 6.16 16.88
C PRO A 150 1.83 5.02 17.45
N ILE A 151 0.50 5.17 17.38
CA ILE A 151 -0.45 4.09 17.66
C ILE A 151 -0.73 3.24 16.44
N ALA A 152 -0.55 3.82 15.24
CA ALA A 152 -0.72 3.11 13.99
C ALA A 152 0.28 3.61 12.93
N ALA A 153 0.64 2.72 12.02
CA ALA A 153 1.52 3.04 10.90
C ALA A 153 1.25 2.11 9.70
N ILE A 154 1.48 2.63 8.50
CA ILE A 154 1.46 1.89 7.24
C ILE A 154 2.63 2.34 6.36
N ASN A 155 3.25 1.39 5.65
CA ASN A 155 4.23 1.72 4.61
C ASN A 155 3.57 2.51 3.48
N ALA A 156 4.34 3.33 2.75
CA ALA A 156 3.77 4.12 1.66
C ALA A 156 4.68 4.14 0.42
N ASP A 157 5.60 5.09 0.33
CA ASP A 157 6.33 5.36 -0.89
C ASP A 157 7.39 4.31 -1.20
N TYR A 158 7.72 4.23 -2.47
CA TYR A 158 8.81 3.43 -3.04
C TYR A 158 10.15 4.10 -2.76
N ILE A 159 11.21 3.32 -2.80
CA ILE A 159 12.59 3.82 -2.70
C ILE A 159 13.25 3.76 -4.09
N ASP A 160 14.13 4.71 -4.39
CA ASP A 160 14.96 4.70 -5.58
C ASP A 160 16.33 4.03 -5.32
N THR A 161 17.16 4.02 -6.33
CA THR A 161 18.53 3.44 -6.24
C THR A 161 19.48 4.20 -5.30
N ASP A 162 19.11 5.42 -4.90
CA ASP A 162 19.85 6.26 -3.96
C ASP A 162 19.21 6.25 -2.57
N ASP A 163 18.39 5.24 -2.26
CA ASP A 163 17.64 5.07 -1.01
C ASP A 163 16.66 6.22 -0.68
N LYS A 164 16.31 7.04 -1.68
CA LYS A 164 15.38 8.16 -1.50
C LYS A 164 13.95 7.73 -1.79
N PRO A 165 12.97 8.31 -1.08
CA PRO A 165 11.57 8.18 -1.49
C PRO A 165 11.36 8.73 -2.92
N GLN A 166 10.69 7.96 -3.77
CA GLN A 166 10.50 8.31 -5.19
C GLN A 166 9.46 9.41 -5.42
N GLY A 167 8.45 9.50 -4.56
CA GLY A 167 7.34 10.46 -4.66
C GLY A 167 7.48 11.66 -3.74
N LEU A 168 6.39 12.40 -3.61
CA LEU A 168 6.31 13.54 -2.68
C LEU A 168 6.09 13.06 -1.26
N ASN A 169 7.01 13.39 -0.37
CA ASN A 169 6.90 13.13 1.05
C ASN A 169 7.07 14.42 1.84
N ILE A 170 6.04 14.79 2.60
CA ILE A 170 6.00 15.98 3.45
C ILE A 170 5.56 15.53 4.84
N SER A 171 6.30 15.95 5.87
CA SER A 171 5.97 15.70 7.26
C SER A 171 5.79 17.02 8.00
N ARG A 172 4.58 17.29 8.45
CA ARG A 172 4.22 18.50 9.19
C ARG A 172 4.70 19.79 8.48
N GLY A 173 4.49 19.85 7.17
CA GLY A 173 4.88 20.95 6.31
C GLY A 173 6.36 20.95 5.87
N ILE A 174 7.17 20.04 6.37
CA ILE A 174 8.58 19.90 5.98
C ILE A 174 8.68 18.87 4.86
N GLU A 175 9.20 19.30 3.70
CA GLU A 175 9.40 18.43 2.54
C GLU A 175 10.66 17.59 2.70
N TYR A 176 10.51 16.26 2.60
CA TYR A 176 11.61 15.31 2.60
C TYR A 176 12.05 14.95 1.19
N SER A 177 11.12 14.69 0.31
CA SER A 177 11.36 14.46 -1.10
C SER A 177 10.30 15.17 -1.92
N GLY A 178 10.64 15.65 -3.11
CA GLY A 178 9.74 16.49 -3.90
C GLY A 178 9.83 16.29 -5.40
N ASP A 179 10.73 15.43 -5.86
CA ASP A 179 10.94 15.22 -7.28
C ASP A 179 9.81 14.40 -7.91
N PHE A 180 8.79 15.10 -8.39
CA PHE A 180 7.69 14.54 -9.18
C PHE A 180 8.12 14.16 -10.59
N ARG A 181 9.27 13.57 -10.78
CA ARG A 181 9.75 13.19 -12.12
C ARG A 181 8.74 12.32 -12.87
N ASN A 182 7.93 11.54 -12.17
CA ASN A 182 7.04 10.55 -12.77
C ASN A 182 5.55 10.85 -12.61
N LYS A 183 5.14 12.05 -12.19
CA LYS A 183 3.73 12.42 -11.96
C LYS A 183 2.99 11.43 -11.05
N ARG A 184 3.68 10.85 -10.07
CA ARG A 184 3.10 9.90 -9.13
C ARG A 184 2.03 10.55 -8.28
N SER A 185 1.01 9.78 -7.97
CA SER A 185 0.00 10.18 -7.00
C SER A 185 0.55 10.08 -5.57
N SER A 186 -0.05 10.82 -4.67
CA SER A 186 0.28 10.82 -3.25
C SER A 186 -0.97 10.91 -2.40
N PHE A 187 -0.93 10.30 -1.22
CA PHE A 187 -1.94 10.41 -0.18
C PHE A 187 -1.48 11.42 0.87
N GLY A 188 -2.41 12.13 1.50
CA GLY A 188 -2.06 13.00 2.59
C GLY A 188 -3.22 13.40 3.48
N VAL A 189 -2.88 13.88 4.70
CA VAL A 189 -3.80 14.51 5.63
C VAL A 189 -3.34 15.93 5.87
N SER A 190 -4.24 16.89 5.70
CA SER A 190 -3.95 18.32 5.84
C SER A 190 -3.58 18.70 7.28
N GLY A 191 -2.90 19.84 7.43
CA GLY A 191 -2.72 20.50 8.69
C GLY A 191 -3.96 21.27 9.17
N GLY A 192 -3.76 22.10 10.19
CA GLY A 192 -4.80 22.97 10.76
C GLY A 192 -5.64 22.31 11.85
N GLU A 193 -6.73 23.00 12.20
CA GLU A 193 -7.66 22.53 13.24
C GLU A 193 -8.28 21.19 12.87
N PRO A 194 -8.44 20.26 13.81
CA PRO A 194 -8.96 18.91 13.55
C PRO A 194 -10.25 18.91 12.73
N SER A 195 -11.23 19.75 13.06
CA SER A 195 -12.52 19.81 12.38
C SER A 195 -12.43 20.22 10.89
N GLN A 196 -11.31 20.84 10.50
CA GLN A 196 -11.06 21.30 9.13
C GLN A 196 -10.13 20.38 8.34
N ARG A 197 -9.56 19.35 8.98
CA ARG A 197 -8.65 18.42 8.31
C ARG A 197 -9.33 17.67 7.19
N GLN A 198 -8.56 17.43 6.14
CA GLN A 198 -9.00 16.71 4.95
C GLN A 198 -7.94 15.65 4.60
N ALA A 199 -8.39 14.45 4.32
CA ALA A 199 -7.59 13.47 3.60
C ALA A 199 -7.71 13.74 2.10
N THR A 200 -6.60 13.62 1.36
CA THR A 200 -6.58 13.88 -0.09
C THR A 200 -5.69 12.87 -0.80
N ILE A 201 -6.09 12.48 -2.00
CA ILE A 201 -5.25 11.78 -2.97
C ILE A 201 -5.11 12.66 -4.20
N GLY A 202 -3.89 12.82 -4.71
CA GLY A 202 -3.66 13.69 -5.87
C GLY A 202 -2.24 13.65 -6.36
N VAL A 203 -1.95 14.39 -7.41
CA VAL A 203 -0.63 14.53 -8.01
C VAL A 203 -0.05 15.89 -7.64
N GLY A 204 1.25 15.96 -7.37
CA GLY A 204 1.94 17.20 -7.08
C GLY A 204 1.55 17.86 -5.76
N LYS A 205 2.17 18.99 -5.49
CA LYS A 205 1.79 19.86 -4.38
C LYS A 205 0.38 20.38 -4.62
N ARG A 206 -0.42 20.39 -3.57
CA ARG A 206 -1.76 21.00 -3.59
C ARG A 206 -1.60 22.53 -3.52
N ASN A 207 -2.55 23.26 -4.11
CA ASN A 207 -2.46 24.72 -4.21
C ASN A 207 -2.50 25.45 -2.85
N ARG A 208 -3.04 24.80 -1.80
CA ARG A 208 -3.12 25.39 -0.45
C ARG A 208 -2.06 24.76 0.45
N ASP A 209 -1.27 25.57 1.15
CA ASP A 209 -0.20 25.12 2.04
C ASP A 209 -0.70 24.15 3.13
N ILE A 210 -1.89 24.39 3.67
CA ILE A 210 -2.50 23.51 4.67
C ILE A 210 -2.69 22.09 4.16
N LEU A 211 -2.88 21.89 2.85
CA LEU A 211 -3.00 20.56 2.23
C LEU A 211 -1.64 19.90 2.01
N ASN A 212 -0.56 20.67 2.06
CA ASN A 212 0.82 20.18 1.94
C ASN A 212 1.44 19.96 3.31
N TYR A 213 0.77 19.21 4.20
CA TYR A 213 1.21 19.07 5.59
C TYR A 213 1.75 17.69 5.93
N ASN A 214 0.97 16.64 5.79
CA ASN A 214 1.44 15.27 5.91
C ASN A 214 1.10 14.54 4.62
N ILE A 215 2.10 14.26 3.80
CA ILE A 215 1.95 13.63 2.48
C ILE A 215 2.95 12.50 2.35
N VAL A 216 2.49 11.36 1.87
CA VAL A 216 3.32 10.23 1.44
C VAL A 216 3.12 9.97 -0.04
N GLY A 217 4.20 9.61 -0.73
CA GLY A 217 4.14 9.15 -2.11
C GLY A 217 3.44 7.80 -2.21
N GLY A 218 2.98 7.50 -3.41
CA GLY A 218 2.39 6.23 -3.78
C GLY A 218 2.40 6.06 -5.29
N ASN A 219 1.68 5.06 -5.77
CA ASN A 219 1.55 4.81 -7.21
C ASN A 219 0.17 4.22 -7.50
N GLY A 220 -0.30 4.31 -8.75
CA GLY A 220 -1.54 3.64 -9.15
C GLY A 220 -2.79 4.15 -8.41
N ARG A 221 -3.32 5.31 -8.80
CA ARG A 221 -4.59 5.81 -8.31
C ARG A 221 -5.73 5.05 -8.99
N PHE A 222 -6.35 4.11 -8.26
CA PHE A 222 -7.36 3.19 -8.77
C PHE A 222 -8.81 3.63 -8.52
N TYR A 223 -9.03 4.64 -7.64
CA TYR A 223 -10.30 5.36 -7.53
C TYR A 223 -10.10 6.84 -7.78
N ARG A 224 -11.04 7.44 -8.53
CA ARG A 224 -11.08 8.89 -8.78
C ARG A 224 -12.53 9.36 -8.82
N ASN A 225 -12.91 10.27 -7.93
CA ASN A 225 -14.24 10.85 -7.86
C ASN A 225 -15.35 9.79 -7.80
N GLY A 226 -15.15 8.73 -7.05
CA GLY A 226 -16.12 7.65 -6.89
C GLY A 226 -16.18 6.63 -8.03
N GLU A 227 -15.25 6.72 -8.99
CA GLU A 227 -15.15 5.76 -10.10
C GLU A 227 -13.92 4.88 -9.95
N PHE A 228 -14.14 3.58 -9.95
CA PHE A 228 -13.05 2.61 -10.03
C PHE A 228 -12.39 2.64 -11.42
N LYS A 229 -11.08 2.61 -11.44
CA LYS A 229 -10.26 2.57 -12.67
C LYS A 229 -9.36 1.35 -12.63
N ASP A 230 -9.40 0.57 -13.70
CA ASP A 230 -8.37 -0.44 -13.91
C ASP A 230 -7.01 0.24 -14.07
N ILE A 231 -6.06 -0.15 -13.24
CA ILE A 231 -4.70 0.39 -13.24
C ILE A 231 -3.66 -0.61 -13.76
N CYS A 232 -4.09 -1.77 -14.22
CA CYS A 232 -3.19 -2.84 -14.66
C CYS A 232 -2.28 -2.42 -15.79
N GLU A 233 -2.79 -1.66 -16.76
CA GLU A 233 -1.97 -1.11 -17.84
C GLU A 233 -0.85 -0.20 -17.30
N ALA A 234 -1.17 0.62 -16.29
CA ALA A 234 -0.22 1.54 -15.67
C ALA A 234 0.81 0.88 -14.75
N LEU A 235 0.44 -0.23 -14.11
CA LEU A 235 1.30 -0.98 -13.17
C LEU A 235 2.18 -2.02 -13.88
N GLY A 236 1.77 -2.44 -15.07
CA GLY A 236 2.42 -3.49 -15.82
C GLY A 236 2.04 -4.92 -15.36
N GLU A 237 2.40 -5.89 -16.17
CA GLU A 237 1.98 -7.29 -16.02
C GLU A 237 2.39 -7.91 -14.68
N PHE A 238 3.58 -7.60 -14.20
CA PHE A 238 4.08 -8.12 -12.92
C PHE A 238 3.15 -7.76 -11.77
N ALA A 239 2.79 -6.49 -11.66
CA ALA A 239 1.96 -6.01 -10.55
C ALA A 239 0.49 -6.45 -10.66
N CYS A 240 0.03 -6.83 -11.85
CA CYS A 240 -1.36 -7.20 -12.11
C CYS A 240 -1.64 -8.68 -12.07
N LYS A 241 -0.66 -9.51 -12.39
CA LYS A 241 -0.84 -10.96 -12.51
C LYS A 241 -0.12 -11.77 -11.43
N LYS A 242 0.74 -11.15 -10.62
CA LYS A 242 1.51 -11.87 -9.60
C LYS A 242 0.94 -11.72 -8.20
N ALA A 243 1.05 -12.82 -7.47
CA ALA A 243 0.82 -12.91 -6.03
C ALA A 243 1.78 -12.00 -5.28
N ILE A 244 1.37 -10.79 -4.98
CA ILE A 244 2.15 -9.86 -4.16
C ILE A 244 1.29 -9.26 -3.06
N ASN A 245 1.88 -9.06 -1.90
CA ASN A 245 1.23 -8.30 -0.83
C ASN A 245 0.91 -6.89 -1.34
N ARG A 246 -0.22 -6.35 -0.91
CA ARG A 246 -0.69 -5.02 -1.30
C ARG A 246 -0.81 -4.12 -0.11
N SER A 247 -0.50 -2.85 -0.32
CA SER A 247 -0.71 -1.78 0.64
C SER A 247 -1.41 -0.62 -0.06
N MET A 248 -2.42 -0.04 0.58
CA MET A 248 -3.23 0.99 -0.05
C MET A 248 -3.90 1.92 0.94
N ALA A 249 -4.32 3.08 0.44
CA ALA A 249 -5.23 4.00 1.12
C ALA A 249 -6.44 4.31 0.26
N ALA A 250 -7.61 4.42 0.89
CA ALA A 250 -8.83 4.90 0.26
C ALA A 250 -9.49 5.98 1.12
N ILE A 251 -10.27 6.85 0.48
CA ILE A 251 -11.01 7.95 1.12
C ILE A 251 -12.47 7.82 0.69
N THR A 252 -13.38 7.93 1.65
CA THR A 252 -14.82 7.88 1.40
C THR A 252 -15.42 9.27 1.19
N ASP A 253 -16.64 9.33 0.66
CA ASP A 253 -17.42 10.57 0.49
C ASP A 253 -17.74 11.28 1.81
N LYS A 254 -17.78 10.55 2.92
CA LYS A 254 -17.88 11.08 4.29
C LYS A 254 -16.54 11.55 4.86
N GLY A 255 -15.44 11.36 4.14
CA GLY A 255 -14.09 11.79 4.52
C GLY A 255 -13.34 10.85 5.44
N TYR A 256 -13.85 9.65 5.71
CA TYR A 256 -13.09 8.60 6.41
C TYR A 256 -11.97 8.07 5.54
N VAL A 257 -10.91 7.61 6.20
CA VAL A 257 -9.77 6.97 5.54
C VAL A 257 -9.76 5.49 5.89
N ILE A 258 -9.54 4.67 4.89
CA ILE A 258 -9.27 3.23 5.00
C ILE A 258 -7.82 3.01 4.60
N LEU A 259 -7.00 2.49 5.52
CA LEU A 259 -5.68 1.96 5.22
C LEU A 259 -5.78 0.44 5.22
N LEU A 260 -5.31 -0.20 4.18
CA LEU A 260 -5.40 -1.65 4.02
C LEU A 260 -4.05 -2.22 3.62
N VAL A 261 -3.63 -3.26 4.34
CA VAL A 261 -2.52 -4.13 3.93
C VAL A 261 -3.04 -5.55 3.79
N ASN A 262 -2.91 -6.10 2.59
CA ASN A 262 -3.19 -7.51 2.34
C ASN A 262 -1.91 -8.32 2.55
N ASP A 263 -1.96 -9.27 3.47
CA ASP A 263 -0.90 -10.23 3.73
C ASP A 263 -1.30 -11.62 3.24
N SER A 264 -0.77 -12.01 2.10
CA SER A 264 -0.99 -13.34 1.52
C SER A 264 -0.26 -14.46 2.28
N ARG A 265 0.69 -14.12 3.16
CA ARG A 265 1.50 -15.07 3.93
C ARG A 265 0.87 -15.48 5.27
N ALA A 266 -0.20 -14.82 5.69
CA ALA A 266 -0.81 -15.00 7.01
C ALA A 266 -1.36 -16.41 7.29
N ASN A 267 -1.44 -17.29 6.30
CA ASN A 267 -1.86 -18.69 6.44
C ASN A 267 -0.70 -19.66 6.12
N SER A 268 0.43 -19.50 6.83
CA SER A 268 1.63 -20.33 6.67
C SER A 268 1.40 -21.83 6.95
N ASP A 269 0.33 -22.19 7.64
CA ASP A 269 0.00 -23.58 7.99
C ASP A 269 -0.71 -24.34 6.87
N ILE A 270 -1.06 -23.67 5.78
CA ILE A 270 -1.66 -24.29 4.60
C ILE A 270 -0.62 -24.29 3.48
N GLU A 271 -0.32 -25.47 2.93
CA GLU A 271 0.56 -25.60 1.77
C GLU A 271 0.24 -24.53 0.73
N ILE A 272 1.27 -23.75 0.40
CA ILE A 272 1.18 -22.63 -0.54
C ILE A 272 0.93 -23.19 -1.93
N THR A 273 -0.31 -23.34 -2.31
CA THR A 273 -0.67 -23.52 -3.70
C THR A 273 -0.76 -22.12 -4.33
N GLU A 274 -0.02 -21.88 -5.40
CA GLU A 274 0.20 -20.60 -6.08
C GLU A 274 -1.06 -19.85 -6.53
N VAL A 275 -2.25 -20.42 -6.40
CA VAL A 275 -3.43 -20.03 -7.18
C VAL A 275 -4.43 -19.13 -6.44
N ASN A 276 -4.35 -18.91 -5.11
CA ASN A 276 -5.50 -18.36 -4.39
C ASN A 276 -5.22 -17.35 -3.26
N ARG A 277 -4.11 -16.60 -3.32
CA ARG A 277 -3.69 -15.76 -2.19
C ARG A 277 -3.54 -14.26 -2.49
N GLU A 278 -4.09 -13.82 -3.59
CA GLU A 278 -3.77 -12.49 -4.13
C GLU A 278 -4.97 -11.57 -4.04
N LEU A 279 -4.73 -10.38 -3.52
CA LEU A 279 -5.64 -9.28 -3.78
C LEU A 279 -5.26 -8.68 -5.14
N LEU A 280 -5.89 -9.14 -6.19
CA LEU A 280 -5.68 -8.62 -7.54
C LEU A 280 -6.28 -7.22 -7.70
N PRO A 281 -5.77 -6.40 -8.62
CA PRO A 281 -6.27 -5.04 -8.82
C PRO A 281 -7.76 -4.94 -9.14
N ASP A 282 -8.34 -5.89 -9.86
CA ASP A 282 -9.77 -5.95 -10.16
C ASP A 282 -10.67 -6.24 -8.95
N MET A 283 -10.08 -6.72 -7.84
CA MET A 283 -10.77 -7.02 -6.59
C MET A 283 -10.77 -5.84 -5.60
N PHE A 284 -9.99 -4.79 -5.84
CA PHE A 284 -9.89 -3.64 -4.90
C PHE A 284 -11.23 -2.97 -4.67
N ASP A 285 -12.03 -2.85 -5.73
CA ASP A 285 -13.37 -2.28 -5.67
C ASP A 285 -14.23 -3.05 -4.67
N ASP A 286 -14.33 -4.37 -4.87
CA ASP A 286 -15.18 -5.24 -4.06
C ASP A 286 -14.77 -5.24 -2.58
N VAL A 287 -13.48 -5.30 -2.30
CA VAL A 287 -12.97 -5.33 -0.93
C VAL A 287 -13.19 -4.00 -0.21
N LEU A 288 -12.85 -2.88 -0.84
CA LEU A 288 -12.95 -1.57 -0.21
C LEU A 288 -14.41 -1.11 -0.05
N GLU A 289 -15.25 -1.34 -1.05
CA GLU A 289 -16.69 -1.05 -0.95
C GLU A 289 -17.36 -1.93 0.13
N GLY A 290 -16.97 -3.21 0.23
CA GLY A 290 -17.43 -4.08 1.31
C GLY A 290 -17.03 -3.58 2.69
N ILE A 291 -15.78 -3.15 2.87
CA ILE A 291 -15.30 -2.53 4.11
C ILE A 291 -16.10 -1.25 4.42
N ALA A 292 -16.23 -0.36 3.44
CA ALA A 292 -16.92 0.91 3.63
C ALA A 292 -18.41 0.73 3.99
N GLN A 293 -19.10 -0.20 3.34
CA GLN A 293 -20.51 -0.52 3.62
C GLN A 293 -20.69 -1.15 5.00
N ASN A 294 -19.90 -2.17 5.35
CA ASN A 294 -20.02 -2.86 6.63
C ASN A 294 -19.73 -1.96 7.84
N ASN A 295 -18.95 -0.91 7.65
CA ASN A 295 -18.60 0.05 8.70
C ASN A 295 -19.30 1.41 8.53
N CYS A 296 -20.29 1.52 7.64
CA CYS A 296 -21.09 2.73 7.41
C CYS A 296 -20.28 3.99 7.06
N LEU A 297 -19.14 3.82 6.38
CA LEU A 297 -18.19 4.89 6.07
C LEU A 297 -18.60 5.73 4.85
N GLY A 298 -19.66 5.36 4.14
CA GLY A 298 -20.05 5.97 2.87
C GLY A 298 -19.50 5.20 1.66
N LYS A 299 -19.31 5.88 0.53
CA LYS A 299 -18.82 5.30 -0.72
C LYS A 299 -17.35 5.67 -0.94
N ILE A 300 -16.58 4.79 -1.54
CA ILE A 300 -15.20 5.12 -1.90
C ILE A 300 -15.17 6.21 -2.96
N GLN A 301 -14.41 7.27 -2.72
CA GLN A 301 -14.21 8.39 -3.65
C GLN A 301 -12.83 8.38 -4.27
N GLU A 302 -11.82 8.06 -3.48
CA GLU A 302 -10.43 8.09 -3.89
C GLU A 302 -9.70 6.84 -3.40
N GLY A 303 -8.75 6.32 -4.18
CA GLY A 303 -7.93 5.19 -3.80
C GLY A 303 -6.55 5.21 -4.45
N ILE A 304 -5.53 4.85 -3.70
CA ILE A 304 -4.13 4.82 -4.14
C ILE A 304 -3.42 3.58 -3.61
N LEU A 305 -2.55 2.99 -4.43
CA LEU A 305 -1.61 1.97 -4.00
C LEU A 305 -0.35 2.60 -3.40
N PHE A 306 0.16 1.94 -2.38
CA PHE A 306 1.48 2.12 -1.83
C PHE A 306 2.43 1.02 -2.34
N ASP A 307 3.68 1.04 -1.89
CA ASP A 307 4.66 0.03 -2.25
C ASP A 307 4.21 -1.36 -1.78
N GLY A 308 4.27 -2.30 -2.69
CA GLY A 308 3.77 -3.67 -2.52
C GLY A 308 4.90 -4.71 -2.51
N GLY A 309 4.53 -5.99 -2.67
CA GLY A 309 5.50 -7.08 -2.71
C GLY A 309 6.14 -7.36 -1.34
N GLU A 310 7.43 -7.06 -1.21
CA GLU A 310 8.19 -7.24 0.04
C GLU A 310 8.09 -6.03 0.99
N SER A 311 7.53 -4.92 0.53
CA SER A 311 7.48 -3.64 1.26
C SER A 311 6.30 -3.45 2.21
N PRO A 312 5.12 -4.10 2.06
CA PRO A 312 3.99 -3.85 2.93
C PRO A 312 4.29 -4.06 4.40
N GLY A 313 3.90 -3.08 5.20
CA GLY A 313 4.03 -3.10 6.65
C GLY A 313 2.84 -2.41 7.30
N LEU A 314 2.31 -2.98 8.38
CA LEU A 314 1.23 -2.41 9.17
C LEU A 314 1.45 -2.64 10.65
N PHE A 315 1.33 -1.55 11.41
CA PHE A 315 1.48 -1.53 12.87
C PHE A 315 0.24 -0.91 13.51
N TYR A 316 -0.22 -1.50 14.61
CA TYR A 316 -1.30 -0.95 15.42
C TYR A 316 -1.18 -1.39 16.88
N ASN A 317 -1.34 -0.46 17.84
CA ASN A 317 -1.31 -0.70 19.29
C ASN A 317 -0.11 -1.54 19.75
N ASN A 318 1.11 -1.07 19.45
CA ASN A 318 2.37 -1.72 19.82
C ASN A 318 2.59 -3.12 19.21
N LYS A 319 1.83 -3.49 18.18
CA LYS A 319 1.99 -4.74 17.46
C LYS A 319 2.17 -4.51 15.97
N THR A 320 3.20 -5.10 15.38
CA THR A 320 3.35 -5.22 13.93
C THR A 320 2.53 -6.42 13.46
N TYR A 321 1.55 -6.17 12.61
CA TYR A 321 0.68 -7.20 12.04
C TYR A 321 1.21 -7.72 10.71
N VAL A 322 1.81 -6.84 9.93
CA VAL A 322 2.52 -7.18 8.70
C VAL A 322 3.90 -6.56 8.79
N GLU A 323 4.92 -7.39 8.69
CA GLU A 323 6.31 -6.98 8.70
C GLU A 323 6.90 -7.13 7.31
N ASN A 324 7.56 -6.09 6.84
CA ASN A 324 8.22 -6.08 5.55
C ASN A 324 9.62 -6.69 5.62
N PHE A 325 10.17 -7.01 4.45
CA PHE A 325 11.54 -7.53 4.30
C PHE A 325 12.41 -6.63 3.43
N GLY A 326 11.82 -5.70 2.70
CA GLY A 326 12.51 -4.74 1.83
C GLY A 326 12.59 -3.35 2.48
N ALA A 327 13.58 -2.56 2.11
CA ALA A 327 13.62 -1.15 2.47
C ALA A 327 12.45 -0.39 1.82
N ILE A 328 11.94 0.63 2.51
CA ILE A 328 10.78 1.41 2.07
C ILE A 328 11.08 2.90 2.03
N GLY A 329 10.40 3.63 1.14
CA GLY A 329 10.61 5.06 0.97
C GLY A 329 10.04 5.90 2.11
N SER A 330 8.84 5.56 2.59
CA SER A 330 8.20 6.30 3.69
C SER A 330 7.14 5.49 4.43
N VAL A 331 6.77 6.02 5.60
CA VAL A 331 5.69 5.51 6.47
C VAL A 331 4.75 6.65 6.83
N PHE A 332 3.45 6.38 6.75
CA PHE A 332 2.42 7.26 7.31
C PHE A 332 2.13 6.81 8.76
N LEU A 333 2.21 7.76 9.68
CA LEU A 333 2.14 7.54 11.13
C LEU A 333 0.92 8.24 11.72
N ILE A 334 0.21 7.55 12.61
CA ILE A 334 -0.96 8.06 13.34
C ILE A 334 -0.64 8.02 14.84
N TYR A 335 -0.97 9.09 15.54
CA TYR A 335 -0.73 9.26 16.98
C TYR A 335 -2.03 9.54 17.71
N GLN A 336 -2.12 9.05 18.94
CA GLN A 336 -3.13 9.47 19.87
C GLN A 336 -2.62 10.65 20.70
N LYS A 337 -3.42 11.72 20.76
CA LYS A 337 -3.10 12.93 21.55
C LYS A 337 -3.20 12.72 23.04
#